data_b84b189f294f6ab27f0b395081d03d90
#
_entry.id   b84b189f294f6ab27f0b395081d03d90
#
_cell.length_a   1.000
_cell.length_b   1.000
_cell.length_c   1.000
_cell.angle_alpha   90.00
_cell.angle_beta   90.00
_cell.angle_gamma   90.00
#
_symmetry.space_group_name_H-M   'P 1'
#
loop_
_entity.id
_entity.type
_entity.pdbx_description
1 polymer ?
#
loop_
_entity_poly.entity_id
_entity_poly.type
_entity_poly.pdbx_seq_one_letter_code
_entity_poly.pdbx_strand_id
1 'polypeptide(L)'
;GGIFCGGNSSPTITNVTISGNTAGTSPGTYGGGMYCIDSNPSLSNVTISENLAVEGGGIAFWNSSSSTLTNVTINGNTASGNYDYSLGGGILCVGSSPLLTNVTISDNSTSGEAGGIYLDSSNPILVNTILWANSPQEVYFVEAQSWNEPSSITISYSDVEGGQDSIVTNDNATITWGDGNIDSDPRFVDAANG
;
A
#
# COMPACT_ATOMS: atom_id res chain seq x y z
N GLY A 1 -1.14 16.04 1.54
CA GLY A 1 -1.98 14.93 1.92
C GLY A 1 -2.93 15.21 3.08
N GLY A 2 -3.74 14.21 3.39
CA GLY A 2 -4.74 14.33 4.46
C GLY A 2 -4.13 14.35 5.86
N ILE A 3 -3.27 13.37 6.17
CA ILE A 3 -2.62 13.23 7.47
C ILE A 3 -1.11 13.10 7.30
N PHE A 4 -0.37 13.78 8.17
CA PHE A 4 1.08 13.62 8.29
C PHE A 4 1.46 13.14 9.69
N CYS A 5 2.22 12.04 9.76
CA CYS A 5 2.79 11.51 11.00
C CYS A 5 4.32 11.52 10.88
N GLY A 6 4.99 12.23 11.77
CA GLY A 6 6.44 12.35 11.79
C GLY A 6 6.99 12.52 13.19
N GLY A 7 8.34 12.47 13.31
CA GLY A 7 9.00 12.75 14.58
C GLY A 7 8.75 11.74 15.69
N ASN A 8 8.75 10.46 15.36
CA ASN A 8 8.46 9.34 16.27
C ASN A 8 7.04 9.37 16.87
N SER A 9 6.09 9.98 16.17
CA SER A 9 4.70 9.96 16.60
C SER A 9 4.05 8.61 16.31
N SER A 10 3.19 8.15 17.21
CA SER A 10 2.49 6.87 17.05
C SER A 10 1.01 7.04 17.42
N PRO A 11 0.26 7.82 16.63
CA PRO A 11 -1.14 8.08 16.92
C PRO A 11 -2.01 6.84 16.70
N THR A 12 -3.11 6.76 17.43
CA THR A 12 -4.20 5.83 17.15
C THR A 12 -5.27 6.55 16.36
N ILE A 13 -5.61 5.99 15.18
CA ILE A 13 -6.61 6.53 14.26
C ILE A 13 -7.71 5.50 14.13
N THR A 14 -8.93 5.85 14.52
CA THR A 14 -10.03 4.88 14.59
C THR A 14 -11.32 5.47 14.05
N ASN A 15 -12.05 4.69 13.25
CA ASN A 15 -13.33 5.08 12.65
C ASN A 15 -13.24 6.38 11.85
N VAL A 16 -12.25 6.49 10.97
CA VAL A 16 -11.97 7.69 10.16
C VAL A 16 -12.05 7.37 8.68
N THR A 17 -12.58 8.29 7.90
CA THR A 17 -12.45 8.31 6.45
C THR A 17 -11.47 9.40 6.03
N ILE A 18 -10.48 9.04 5.23
CA ILE A 18 -9.45 9.92 4.67
C ILE A 18 -9.62 9.88 3.15
N SER A 19 -10.30 10.85 2.58
CA SER A 19 -10.65 10.78 1.17
C SER A 19 -10.49 12.10 0.41
N GLY A 20 -10.24 12.00 -0.90
CA GLY A 20 -10.19 13.15 -1.79
C GLY A 20 -9.03 14.11 -1.53
N ASN A 21 -7.96 13.68 -0.85
CA ASN A 21 -6.83 14.54 -0.53
C ASN A 21 -5.76 14.48 -1.62
N THR A 22 -5.10 15.60 -1.86
CA THR A 22 -3.99 15.70 -2.80
C THR A 22 -2.74 16.18 -2.09
N ALA A 23 -1.65 15.43 -2.18
CA ALA A 23 -0.35 15.85 -1.64
C ALA A 23 0.44 16.71 -2.63
N GLY A 24 0.06 16.72 -3.91
CA GLY A 24 0.71 17.46 -4.97
C GLY A 24 1.10 16.56 -6.14
N THR A 25 1.62 17.17 -7.21
CA THR A 25 2.03 16.47 -8.45
C THR A 25 3.51 16.67 -8.78
N SER A 26 4.27 17.29 -7.87
CA SER A 26 5.72 17.50 -8.01
C SER A 26 6.49 16.34 -7.37
N PRO A 27 7.72 16.02 -7.85
CA PRO A 27 8.57 15.03 -7.22
C PRO A 27 8.73 15.25 -5.71
N GLY A 28 8.80 14.16 -4.93
CA GLY A 28 8.93 14.24 -3.48
C GLY A 28 7.62 14.57 -2.76
N THR A 29 6.48 14.36 -3.39
CA THR A 29 5.16 14.46 -2.73
C THR A 29 4.64 13.06 -2.41
N TYR A 30 4.55 12.79 -1.12
CA TYR A 30 4.23 11.47 -0.55
C TYR A 30 2.88 11.47 0.16
N GLY A 31 2.21 10.30 0.11
CA GLY A 31 1.03 10.03 0.91
C GLY A 31 -0.14 10.97 0.64
N GLY A 32 -0.90 10.72 -0.41
CA GLY A 32 -2.09 11.52 -0.72
C GLY A 32 -3.08 11.52 0.42
N GLY A 33 -3.45 10.35 0.93
CA GLY A 33 -4.23 10.20 2.14
C GLY A 33 -3.39 10.38 3.40
N MET A 34 -2.28 9.64 3.52
CA MET A 34 -1.47 9.63 4.72
C MET A 34 0.03 9.48 4.40
N TYR A 35 0.85 10.30 5.03
CA TYR A 35 2.31 10.17 5.00
C TYR A 35 2.88 9.94 6.39
N CYS A 36 3.60 8.85 6.58
CA CYS A 36 4.25 8.48 7.83
C CYS A 36 5.75 8.39 7.60
N ILE A 37 6.52 9.13 8.38
CA ILE A 37 7.98 9.07 8.39
C ILE A 37 8.48 8.96 9.83
N ASP A 38 9.33 7.97 10.09
CA ASP A 38 9.84 7.68 11.44
C ASP A 38 8.71 7.58 12.48
N SER A 39 7.58 6.93 12.12
CA SER A 39 6.36 6.98 12.94
C SER A 39 5.51 5.75 12.73
N ASN A 40 4.94 5.20 13.81
CA ASN A 40 4.22 3.93 13.82
C ASN A 40 2.75 4.09 14.25
N PRO A 41 1.90 4.73 13.43
CA PRO A 41 0.48 4.84 13.75
C PRO A 41 -0.21 3.48 13.76
N SER A 42 -1.27 3.40 14.57
CA SER A 42 -2.20 2.27 14.57
C SER A 42 -3.54 2.73 13.97
N LEU A 43 -3.93 2.09 12.86
CA LEU A 43 -5.18 2.36 12.17
C LEU A 43 -6.19 1.24 12.42
N SER A 44 -7.43 1.59 12.79
CA SER A 44 -8.50 0.62 12.99
C SER A 44 -9.84 1.14 12.46
N ASN A 45 -10.51 0.34 11.62
CA ASN A 45 -11.76 0.72 10.98
C ASN A 45 -11.61 2.04 10.19
N VAL A 46 -10.63 2.12 9.31
CA VAL A 46 -10.31 3.33 8.54
C VAL A 46 -10.55 3.08 7.05
N THR A 47 -11.11 4.06 6.38
CA THR A 47 -11.21 4.07 4.92
C THR A 47 -10.28 5.15 4.35
N ILE A 48 -9.45 4.78 3.36
CA ILE A 48 -8.52 5.69 2.68
C ILE A 48 -8.82 5.59 1.19
N SER A 49 -9.46 6.61 0.63
CA SER A 49 -9.97 6.52 -0.74
C SER A 49 -9.82 7.79 -1.57
N GLU A 50 -9.66 7.61 -2.88
CA GLU A 50 -9.65 8.73 -3.84
C GLU A 50 -8.59 9.80 -3.54
N ASN A 51 -7.47 9.40 -2.91
CA ASN A 51 -6.37 10.32 -2.62
C ASN A 51 -5.33 10.29 -3.74
N LEU A 52 -4.60 11.39 -3.90
CA LEU A 52 -3.61 11.59 -4.96
C LEU A 52 -2.28 12.08 -4.41
N ALA A 53 -1.20 11.43 -4.83
CA ALA A 53 0.18 11.88 -4.63
C ALA A 53 1.05 11.47 -5.83
N VAL A 54 2.32 11.83 -5.85
CA VAL A 54 3.28 11.22 -6.79
C VAL A 54 3.65 9.82 -6.30
N GLU A 55 3.80 9.65 -5.00
CA GLU A 55 4.23 8.40 -4.39
C GLU A 55 3.35 8.09 -3.17
N GLY A 56 2.79 6.87 -3.11
CA GLY A 56 1.85 6.47 -2.08
C GLY A 56 0.52 7.23 -2.17
N GLY A 57 -0.24 7.01 -3.24
CA GLY A 57 -1.53 7.71 -3.44
C GLY A 57 -2.42 7.63 -2.21
N GLY A 58 -2.60 6.43 -1.64
CA GLY A 58 -3.29 6.24 -0.37
C GLY A 58 -2.39 6.53 0.83
N ILE A 59 -1.35 5.72 1.03
CA ILE A 59 -0.44 5.82 2.17
C ILE A 59 1.02 5.72 1.70
N ALA A 60 1.89 6.55 2.25
CA ALA A 60 3.34 6.38 2.18
C ALA A 60 3.91 6.12 3.57
N PHE A 61 4.59 4.99 3.74
CA PHE A 61 5.41 4.64 4.90
C PHE A 61 6.88 4.79 4.56
N TRP A 62 7.59 5.61 5.31
CA TRP A 62 8.99 5.94 5.06
C TRP A 62 9.83 5.83 6.33
N ASN A 63 11.06 5.34 6.20
CA ASN A 63 12.05 5.27 7.28
C ASN A 63 11.50 4.62 8.57
N SER A 64 11.49 3.29 8.61
CA SER A 64 11.12 2.53 9.81
C SER A 64 9.69 2.78 10.34
N SER A 65 8.77 3.16 9.46
CA SER A 65 7.35 3.34 9.82
C SER A 65 6.62 1.99 9.77
N SER A 66 6.76 1.20 10.84
CA SER A 66 6.16 -0.14 10.98
C SER A 66 4.78 -0.07 11.64
N SER A 67 3.83 0.42 10.89
CA SER A 67 2.45 0.68 11.32
C SER A 67 1.61 -0.59 11.40
N THR A 68 0.52 -0.56 12.17
CA THR A 68 -0.50 -1.62 12.18
C THR A 68 -1.80 -1.13 11.57
N LEU A 69 -2.32 -1.89 10.61
CA LEU A 69 -3.59 -1.64 9.95
C LEU A 69 -4.54 -2.80 10.25
N THR A 70 -5.70 -2.51 10.84
CA THR A 70 -6.71 -3.53 11.16
C THR A 70 -8.08 -3.07 10.69
N ASN A 71 -8.76 -3.89 9.90
CA ASN A 71 -10.05 -3.54 9.30
C ASN A 71 -9.95 -2.22 8.50
N VAL A 72 -9.01 -2.13 7.57
CA VAL A 72 -8.76 -0.91 6.78
C VAL A 72 -9.12 -1.17 5.32
N THR A 73 -9.76 -0.21 4.69
CA THR A 73 -10.02 -0.22 3.25
C THR A 73 -9.18 0.87 2.59
N ILE A 74 -8.43 0.52 1.55
CA ILE A 74 -7.58 1.42 0.76
C ILE A 74 -8.00 1.25 -0.70
N ASN A 75 -8.82 2.15 -1.22
CA ASN A 75 -9.38 1.96 -2.55
C ASN A 75 -9.42 3.23 -3.41
N GLY A 76 -9.27 3.06 -4.72
CA GLY A 76 -9.40 4.17 -5.67
C GLY A 76 -8.35 5.27 -5.51
N ASN A 77 -7.23 5.00 -4.81
CA ASN A 77 -6.17 5.99 -4.67
C ASN A 77 -5.24 5.97 -5.88
N THR A 78 -4.63 7.09 -6.18
CA THR A 78 -3.80 7.24 -7.38
C THR A 78 -2.42 7.79 -7.03
N ALA A 79 -1.38 7.10 -7.49
CA ALA A 79 -0.06 7.69 -7.56
C ALA A 79 0.19 8.20 -8.98
N SER A 80 0.32 9.52 -9.15
CA SER A 80 0.52 10.14 -10.47
C SER A 80 1.21 11.49 -10.34
N GLY A 81 2.13 11.74 -11.25
CA GLY A 81 2.87 13.00 -11.34
C GLY A 81 3.32 13.31 -12.75
N ASN A 82 4.05 14.41 -12.91
CA ASN A 82 4.57 14.86 -14.21
C ASN A 82 5.82 14.09 -14.67
N TYR A 83 6.18 13.01 -13.99
CA TYR A 83 7.39 12.21 -14.21
C TYR A 83 7.07 10.71 -14.21
N ASP A 84 7.89 9.92 -14.89
CA ASP A 84 7.66 8.49 -15.13
C ASP A 84 7.90 7.58 -13.90
N TYR A 85 7.97 8.14 -12.68
CA TYR A 85 8.18 7.36 -11.46
C TYR A 85 7.16 7.67 -10.38
N SER A 86 5.93 7.38 -10.68
CA SER A 86 4.88 7.35 -9.66
C SER A 86 4.78 5.93 -9.09
N LEU A 87 4.78 5.79 -7.77
CA LEU A 87 4.95 4.52 -7.09
C LEU A 87 3.88 4.30 -6.03
N GLY A 88 3.33 3.07 -5.98
CA GLY A 88 2.40 2.67 -4.94
C GLY A 88 1.10 3.45 -4.94
N GLY A 89 0.15 3.11 -5.81
CA GLY A 89 -1.17 3.76 -5.85
C GLY A 89 -1.90 3.65 -4.52
N GLY A 90 -1.95 2.46 -3.94
CA GLY A 90 -2.51 2.21 -2.61
C GLY A 90 -1.50 2.51 -1.49
N ILE A 91 -0.41 1.77 -1.47
CA ILE A 91 0.62 1.84 -0.42
C ILE A 91 2.02 1.91 -1.03
N LEU A 92 2.84 2.82 -0.52
CA LEU A 92 4.29 2.85 -0.70
C LEU A 92 4.97 2.47 0.62
N CYS A 93 5.90 1.53 0.59
CA CYS A 93 6.77 1.20 1.71
C CYS A 93 8.23 1.39 1.32
N VAL A 94 8.94 2.28 2.00
CA VAL A 94 10.38 2.48 1.88
C VAL A 94 11.04 2.35 3.25
N GLY A 95 11.85 1.30 3.43
CA GLY A 95 12.47 0.99 4.73
C GLY A 95 11.43 0.74 5.84
N SER A 96 10.25 0.20 5.51
CA SER A 96 9.10 0.17 6.42
C SER A 96 8.34 -1.17 6.31
N SER A 97 7.94 -1.75 7.43
CA SER A 97 7.39 -3.11 7.49
C SER A 97 6.04 -3.14 8.24
N PRO A 98 4.97 -2.64 7.62
CA PRO A 98 3.66 -2.61 8.26
C PRO A 98 3.04 -4.01 8.39
N LEU A 99 2.20 -4.17 9.42
CA LEU A 99 1.33 -5.34 9.60
C LEU A 99 -0.09 -4.98 9.15
N LEU A 100 -0.60 -5.73 8.17
CA LEU A 100 -1.94 -5.59 7.62
C LEU A 100 -2.79 -6.80 8.05
N THR A 101 -3.89 -6.55 8.73
CA THR A 101 -4.84 -7.58 9.16
C THR A 101 -6.26 -7.18 8.80
N ASN A 102 -6.97 -8.03 8.07
CA ASN A 102 -8.31 -7.72 7.56
C ASN A 102 -8.31 -6.43 6.73
N VAL A 103 -7.41 -6.30 5.77
CA VAL A 103 -7.28 -5.10 4.92
C VAL A 103 -7.77 -5.39 3.51
N THR A 104 -8.45 -4.44 2.91
CA THR A 104 -8.78 -4.47 1.48
C THR A 104 -8.01 -3.37 0.76
N ILE A 105 -7.25 -3.74 -0.26
CA ILE A 105 -6.51 -2.82 -1.13
C ILE A 105 -7.01 -3.07 -2.54
N SER A 106 -7.86 -2.18 -3.05
CA SER A 106 -8.50 -2.41 -4.35
C SER A 106 -8.61 -1.15 -5.21
N ASP A 107 -8.66 -1.34 -6.52
CA ASP A 107 -8.89 -0.27 -7.49
C ASP A 107 -7.90 0.91 -7.38
N ASN A 108 -6.73 0.70 -6.77
CA ASN A 108 -5.71 1.72 -6.71
C ASN A 108 -4.88 1.70 -8.01
N SER A 109 -4.38 2.86 -8.39
CA SER A 109 -3.68 2.98 -9.66
C SER A 109 -2.43 3.84 -9.59
N THR A 110 -1.49 3.57 -10.49
CA THR A 110 -0.33 4.42 -10.71
C THR A 110 0.00 4.53 -12.18
N SER A 111 0.64 5.63 -12.58
CA SER A 111 1.24 5.75 -13.90
C SER A 111 2.60 5.05 -14.01
N GLY A 112 3.17 4.61 -12.91
CA GLY A 112 4.43 3.88 -12.83
C GLY A 112 4.25 2.46 -12.30
N GLU A 113 4.78 2.14 -11.12
CA GLU A 113 4.88 0.77 -10.59
C GLU A 113 4.06 0.58 -9.32
N ALA A 114 3.41 -0.59 -9.20
CA ALA A 114 2.52 -1.01 -8.11
C ALA A 114 1.28 -0.14 -7.93
N GLY A 115 0.19 -0.52 -8.57
CA GLY A 115 -1.12 0.03 -8.20
C GLY A 115 -1.49 -0.27 -6.76
N GLY A 116 -1.21 -1.49 -6.28
CA GLY A 116 -1.48 -1.92 -4.91
C GLY A 116 -0.38 -1.51 -3.93
N ILE A 117 0.69 -2.30 -3.82
CA ILE A 117 1.77 -2.11 -2.83
C ILE A 117 3.15 -2.07 -3.51
N TYR A 118 3.88 -0.97 -3.34
CA TYR A 118 5.28 -0.84 -3.73
C TYR A 118 6.21 -1.06 -2.54
N LEU A 119 7.27 -1.86 -2.74
CA LEU A 119 8.18 -2.28 -1.68
C LEU A 119 9.65 -1.97 -2.03
N ASP A 120 10.32 -1.19 -1.19
CA ASP A 120 11.75 -0.95 -1.19
C ASP A 120 12.31 -1.13 0.22
N SER A 121 13.28 -2.05 0.39
CA SER A 121 13.91 -2.35 1.68
C SER A 121 12.89 -2.62 2.81
N SER A 122 11.80 -3.33 2.48
CA SER A 122 10.60 -3.42 3.31
C SER A 122 10.08 -4.85 3.42
N ASN A 123 9.50 -5.21 4.58
CA ASN A 123 9.09 -6.57 4.89
C ASN A 123 7.68 -6.62 5.51
N PRO A 124 6.62 -6.23 4.79
CA PRO A 124 5.27 -6.26 5.33
C PRO A 124 4.74 -7.68 5.54
N ILE A 125 3.78 -7.78 6.46
CA ILE A 125 3.03 -9.01 6.73
C ILE A 125 1.55 -8.75 6.46
N LEU A 126 0.94 -9.59 5.61
CA LEU A 126 -0.45 -9.53 5.22
C LEU A 126 -1.18 -10.78 5.72
N VAL A 127 -2.23 -10.57 6.48
CA VAL A 127 -3.09 -11.65 6.99
C VAL A 127 -4.56 -11.29 6.72
N ASN A 128 -5.27 -12.21 6.11
CA ASN A 128 -6.68 -12.01 5.77
C ASN A 128 -6.91 -10.69 5.00
N THR A 129 -6.11 -10.50 3.94
CA THR A 129 -6.07 -9.26 3.15
C THR A 129 -6.53 -9.53 1.72
N ILE A 130 -7.24 -8.60 1.12
CA ILE A 130 -7.62 -8.65 -0.29
C ILE A 130 -6.78 -7.63 -1.06
N LEU A 131 -6.12 -8.09 -2.12
CA LEU A 131 -5.40 -7.29 -3.12
C LEU A 131 -6.06 -7.56 -4.46
N TRP A 132 -6.82 -6.59 -5.01
CA TRP A 132 -7.65 -6.84 -6.18
C TRP A 132 -7.85 -5.60 -7.05
N ALA A 133 -7.75 -5.77 -8.36
CA ALA A 133 -7.97 -4.72 -9.35
C ALA A 133 -7.03 -3.51 -9.20
N ASN A 134 -5.84 -3.69 -8.63
CA ASN A 134 -4.86 -2.62 -8.57
C ASN A 134 -4.01 -2.61 -9.86
N SER A 135 -3.77 -1.46 -10.43
CA SER A 135 -3.14 -1.34 -11.75
C SER A 135 -1.89 -0.47 -11.71
N PRO A 136 -0.77 -0.92 -12.30
CA PRO A 136 -0.59 -2.09 -13.15
C PRO A 136 -0.31 -3.43 -12.44
N GLN A 137 0.08 -3.43 -11.15
CA GLN A 137 0.37 -4.65 -10.39
C GLN A 137 -0.21 -4.56 -8.98
N GLU A 138 -0.53 -5.73 -8.41
CA GLU A 138 -0.94 -5.84 -6.99
C GLU A 138 0.23 -5.56 -6.05
N VAL A 139 1.38 -6.17 -6.31
CA VAL A 139 2.61 -5.97 -5.53
C VAL A 139 3.80 -5.88 -6.45
N TYR A 140 4.66 -4.91 -6.20
CA TYR A 140 5.91 -4.73 -6.93
C TYR A 140 7.07 -4.46 -5.96
N PHE A 141 8.17 -5.17 -6.15
CA PHE A 141 9.42 -4.93 -5.44
C PHE A 141 10.39 -4.16 -6.32
N VAL A 142 11.04 -3.17 -5.75
CA VAL A 142 12.08 -2.41 -6.45
C VAL A 142 13.20 -3.33 -6.94
N GLU A 143 13.80 -2.99 -8.06
CA GLU A 143 15.00 -3.67 -8.56
C GLU A 143 16.17 -3.59 -7.56
N ALA A 144 16.98 -4.64 -7.51
CA ALA A 144 18.18 -4.67 -6.67
C ALA A 144 19.15 -3.55 -7.07
N GLN A 145 19.50 -2.73 -6.12
CA GLN A 145 20.49 -1.67 -6.25
C GLN A 145 21.53 -1.80 -5.13
N SER A 146 22.70 -1.18 -5.30
CA SER A 146 23.77 -1.27 -4.31
C SER A 146 23.46 -0.58 -2.97
N TRP A 147 22.40 0.19 -2.92
CA TRP A 147 22.00 0.97 -1.73
C TRP A 147 20.70 0.50 -1.07
N ASN A 148 19.95 -0.41 -1.69
CA ASN A 148 18.74 -0.97 -1.06
C ASN A 148 18.98 -2.36 -0.49
N GLU A 149 18.30 -2.66 0.61
CA GLU A 149 18.30 -3.99 1.20
C GLU A 149 17.23 -4.85 0.50
N PRO A 150 17.45 -6.18 0.40
CA PRO A 150 16.42 -7.07 -0.11
C PRO A 150 15.13 -6.95 0.69
N SER A 151 14.01 -6.97 -0.01
CA SER A 151 12.69 -6.93 0.59
C SER A 151 12.07 -8.32 0.73
N SER A 152 11.07 -8.45 1.58
CA SER A 152 10.25 -9.65 1.64
C SER A 152 8.77 -9.30 1.84
N ILE A 153 7.88 -10.24 1.52
CA ILE A 153 6.48 -10.16 1.90
C ILE A 153 6.02 -11.50 2.44
N THR A 154 5.24 -11.49 3.52
CA THR A 154 4.56 -12.67 4.03
C THR A 154 3.06 -12.49 3.84
N ILE A 155 2.42 -13.44 3.15
CA ILE A 155 0.98 -13.39 2.84
C ILE A 155 0.34 -14.69 3.28
N SER A 156 -0.74 -14.61 4.07
CA SER A 156 -1.52 -15.78 4.50
C SER A 156 -3.01 -15.47 4.60
N TYR A 157 -3.85 -16.45 4.33
CA TYR A 157 -5.31 -16.34 4.36
C TYR A 157 -5.86 -15.16 3.56
N SER A 158 -5.22 -14.84 2.44
CA SER A 158 -5.46 -13.62 1.67
C SER A 158 -5.90 -13.95 0.25
N ASP A 159 -6.59 -13.01 -0.37
CA ASP A 159 -7.01 -13.08 -1.76
C ASP A 159 -6.17 -12.12 -2.59
N VAL A 160 -5.42 -12.64 -3.55
CA VAL A 160 -4.51 -11.83 -4.37
C VAL A 160 -4.78 -12.11 -5.84
N GLU A 161 -5.20 -11.11 -6.59
CA GLU A 161 -5.46 -11.24 -8.02
C GLU A 161 -4.21 -11.71 -8.77
N GLY A 162 -4.39 -12.79 -9.53
CA GLY A 162 -3.30 -13.46 -10.25
C GLY A 162 -2.38 -14.31 -9.37
N GLY A 163 -2.67 -14.41 -8.08
CA GLY A 163 -1.93 -15.26 -7.13
C GLY A 163 -0.48 -14.83 -6.92
N GLN A 164 0.35 -15.76 -6.42
CA GLN A 164 1.77 -15.50 -6.18
C GLN A 164 2.54 -15.09 -7.44
N ASP A 165 2.15 -15.64 -8.59
CA ASP A 165 2.86 -15.43 -9.86
C ASP A 165 2.68 -14.02 -10.44
N SER A 166 1.68 -13.27 -9.97
CA SER A 166 1.45 -11.87 -10.36
C SER A 166 2.33 -10.86 -9.61
N ILE A 167 3.01 -11.29 -8.54
CA ILE A 167 3.88 -10.44 -7.75
C ILE A 167 5.22 -10.23 -8.47
N VAL A 168 5.56 -8.98 -8.78
CA VAL A 168 6.81 -8.63 -9.47
C VAL A 168 7.95 -8.51 -8.46
N THR A 169 8.91 -9.44 -8.52
CA THR A 169 10.00 -9.55 -7.52
C THR A 169 11.30 -8.87 -7.93
N ASN A 170 11.54 -8.71 -9.25
CA ASN A 170 12.77 -8.11 -9.80
C ASN A 170 14.07 -8.70 -9.21
N ASP A 171 14.07 -10.01 -8.92
CA ASP A 171 15.20 -10.74 -8.32
C ASP A 171 15.71 -10.15 -6.98
N ASN A 172 14.90 -9.28 -6.33
CA ASN A 172 15.25 -8.58 -5.08
C ASN A 172 14.28 -8.87 -3.94
N ALA A 173 13.54 -9.98 -4.02
CA ALA A 173 12.49 -10.24 -3.06
C ALA A 173 12.39 -11.69 -2.62
N THR A 174 11.91 -11.88 -1.40
CA THR A 174 11.46 -13.17 -0.90
C THR A 174 9.97 -13.13 -0.61
N ILE A 175 9.21 -14.03 -1.24
CA ILE A 175 7.79 -14.21 -0.96
C ILE A 175 7.61 -15.41 -0.05
N THR A 176 7.04 -15.19 1.13
CA THR A 176 6.53 -16.27 1.99
C THR A 176 5.03 -16.40 1.74
N TRP A 177 4.69 -17.35 0.86
CA TRP A 177 3.29 -17.65 0.52
C TRP A 177 2.74 -18.68 1.52
N GLY A 178 2.04 -18.20 2.54
CA GLY A 178 1.50 -19.02 3.62
C GLY A 178 0.22 -19.78 3.23
N ASP A 179 -0.37 -20.44 4.21
CA ASP A 179 -1.60 -21.20 4.02
C ASP A 179 -2.82 -20.29 3.75
N GLY A 180 -3.83 -20.85 3.08
CA GLY A 180 -5.15 -20.26 2.91
C GLY A 180 -5.23 -19.09 1.93
N ASN A 181 -4.17 -18.83 1.15
CA ASN A 181 -4.24 -17.83 0.09
C ASN A 181 -5.02 -18.36 -1.10
N ILE A 182 -5.77 -17.47 -1.73
CA ILE A 182 -6.58 -17.75 -2.92
C ILE A 182 -6.35 -16.69 -4.01
N ASP A 183 -6.82 -17.00 -5.21
CA ASP A 183 -6.99 -16.10 -6.35
C ASP A 183 -8.42 -16.31 -6.86
N SER A 184 -9.35 -15.52 -6.35
CA SER A 184 -10.77 -15.72 -6.66
C SER A 184 -11.53 -14.41 -6.54
N ASP A 185 -12.24 -14.01 -7.60
CA ASP A 185 -13.03 -12.77 -7.62
C ASP A 185 -13.78 -12.56 -6.29
N PRO A 186 -13.42 -11.53 -5.51
CA PRO A 186 -14.00 -11.26 -4.20
C PRO A 186 -15.46 -10.80 -4.27
N ARG A 187 -15.97 -10.55 -5.49
CA ARG A 187 -17.36 -10.12 -5.76
C ARG A 187 -17.77 -8.95 -4.88
N PHE A 188 -16.98 -7.88 -4.93
CA PHE A 188 -17.33 -6.65 -4.23
C PHE A 188 -18.75 -6.21 -4.62
N VAL A 189 -19.55 -5.87 -3.63
CA VAL A 189 -20.87 -5.31 -3.87
C VAL A 189 -20.69 -3.89 -4.40
N ASP A 190 -21.27 -3.59 -5.54
CA ASP A 190 -21.31 -2.23 -6.07
C ASP A 190 -22.19 -1.36 -5.16
N ALA A 191 -21.55 -0.54 -4.34
CA ALA A 191 -22.24 0.35 -3.41
C ALA A 191 -23.16 1.38 -4.09
N ALA A 192 -23.01 1.60 -5.40
CA ALA A 192 -23.89 2.48 -6.18
C ALA A 192 -25.21 1.80 -6.56
N ASN A 193 -25.26 0.49 -6.56
CA ASN A 193 -26.43 -0.29 -6.95
C ASN A 193 -27.05 -1.14 -5.80
N GLY A 194 -26.59 -0.99 -4.57
CA GLY A 194 -27.18 -1.55 -3.34
C GLY A 194 -26.49 -2.80 -2.86
#